data_51d046472fa285646f65dacd0be4a010
#
_entry.id   51d046472fa285646f65dacd0be4a010
#
_cell.length_a   1.000
_cell.length_b   1.000
_cell.length_c   1.000
_cell.angle_alpha   90.00
_cell.angle_beta   90.00
_cell.angle_gamma   90.00
#
_symmetry.space_group_name_H-M   'P 1'
#
loop_
_entity.id
_entity.type
_entity.pdbx_description
1 polymer ?
#
loop_
_entity_poly.entity_id
_entity_poly.type
_entity_poly.pdbx_seq_one_letter_code
_entity_poly.pdbx_strand_id
1 'polypeptide(L)'
;MAHERAILDRLTDPEDEWMPTVQSLLVPEVVELSPQDAAEAADSLEELSVYGFEVEAFGKDSFRINGVISTLAERGDVAGGFREAVSAMRGTAPGMSREERILATIACHSAVKLGDKLSHKEMEALIKEWLTSRYPATCPHGRSMCYRLEHKDIARKLDRH
;
A
#
# COMPACT_ATOMS: atom_id res chain seq x y z
N MET A 1 -0.26 -9.25 -1.61
CA MET A 1 1.21 -9.39 -1.76
C MET A 1 1.70 -9.05 -3.18
N ALA A 2 1.27 -9.75 -4.25
CA ALA A 2 1.71 -9.44 -5.62
C ALA A 2 1.29 -8.03 -6.09
N HIS A 3 0.00 -7.69 -5.94
CA HIS A 3 -0.52 -6.37 -6.26
C HIS A 3 0.10 -5.26 -5.39
N GLU A 4 0.30 -5.52 -4.11
CA GLU A 4 1.01 -4.64 -3.18
C GLU A 4 2.44 -4.33 -3.66
N ARG A 5 3.18 -5.32 -4.18
CA ARG A 5 4.51 -5.12 -4.76
C ARG A 5 4.43 -4.25 -6.02
N ALA A 6 3.50 -4.54 -6.92
CA ALA A 6 3.33 -3.78 -8.15
C ALA A 6 2.99 -2.29 -7.85
N ILE A 7 2.09 -2.05 -6.89
CA ILE A 7 1.76 -0.69 -6.44
C ILE A 7 3.00 -0.01 -5.85
N LEU A 8 3.69 -0.66 -4.91
CA LEU A 8 4.87 -0.06 -4.27
C LEU A 8 5.95 0.29 -5.28
N ASP A 9 6.22 -0.60 -6.25
CA ASP A 9 7.23 -0.34 -7.28
C ASP A 9 6.88 0.88 -8.14
N ARG A 10 5.60 1.12 -8.45
CA ARG A 10 5.15 2.36 -9.10
C ARG A 10 5.33 3.59 -8.21
N LEU A 11 4.96 3.47 -6.93
CA LEU A 11 5.08 4.60 -5.99
C LEU A 11 6.53 5.00 -5.70
N THR A 12 7.48 4.11 -5.95
CA THR A 12 8.91 4.30 -5.69
C THR A 12 9.75 4.39 -6.96
N ASP A 13 9.14 4.47 -8.14
CA ASP A 13 9.88 4.58 -9.41
C ASP A 13 10.39 6.02 -9.58
N PRO A 14 11.71 6.24 -9.62
CA PRO A 14 12.27 7.58 -9.79
C PRO A 14 12.08 8.15 -11.21
N GLU A 15 11.75 7.31 -12.20
CA GLU A 15 11.47 7.74 -13.58
C GLU A 15 9.98 8.09 -13.77
N ASP A 16 9.13 7.62 -12.86
CA ASP A 16 7.73 8.00 -12.81
C ASP A 16 7.62 9.22 -11.88
N GLU A 17 7.37 10.40 -12.41
CA GLU A 17 7.01 11.58 -11.61
C GLU A 17 5.66 11.30 -10.94
N TRP A 18 5.69 10.38 -9.97
CA TRP A 18 4.49 9.96 -9.29
C TRP A 18 3.87 11.13 -8.52
N MET A 19 2.75 11.57 -9.03
CA MET A 19 1.87 12.49 -8.33
C MET A 19 0.62 11.72 -7.91
N PRO A 20 0.33 11.65 -6.60
CA PRO A 20 -0.86 10.94 -6.15
C PRO A 20 -2.10 11.58 -6.77
N THR A 21 -2.87 10.82 -7.53
CA THR A 21 -4.20 11.26 -7.95
C THR A 21 -5.10 11.20 -6.72
N VAL A 22 -5.38 12.36 -6.14
CA VAL A 22 -6.27 12.46 -4.97
C VAL A 22 -7.71 12.44 -5.43
N GLN A 23 -8.51 11.62 -4.78
CA GLN A 23 -9.95 11.57 -4.94
C GLN A 23 -10.62 12.16 -3.69
N SER A 24 -11.34 13.25 -3.87
CA SER A 24 -12.15 13.83 -2.79
C SER A 24 -13.27 12.87 -2.41
N LEU A 25 -13.50 12.72 -1.11
CA LEU A 25 -14.56 11.88 -0.59
C LEU A 25 -15.89 12.62 -0.66
N LEU A 26 -16.94 11.95 -1.12
CA LEU A 26 -18.31 12.52 -1.14
C LEU A 26 -18.79 12.86 0.28
N VAL A 27 -18.39 12.07 1.25
CA VAL A 27 -18.64 12.31 2.68
C VAL A 27 -17.28 12.22 3.36
N PRO A 28 -16.79 13.32 3.96
CA PRO A 28 -15.55 13.30 4.73
C PRO A 28 -15.61 12.29 5.87
N GLU A 29 -14.51 11.63 6.14
CA GLU A 29 -14.41 10.62 7.19
C GLU A 29 -13.67 11.20 8.40
N VAL A 30 -14.23 11.04 9.60
CA VAL A 30 -13.60 11.50 10.85
C VAL A 30 -12.94 10.32 11.53
N VAL A 31 -11.65 10.48 11.82
CA VAL A 31 -10.83 9.44 12.44
C VAL A 31 -10.27 9.95 13.76
N GLU A 32 -10.46 9.17 14.82
CA GLU A 32 -9.83 9.39 16.11
C GLU A 32 -8.53 8.57 16.18
N LEU A 33 -7.45 9.21 16.62
CA LEU A 33 -6.12 8.64 16.77
C LEU A 33 -5.73 8.52 18.24
N SER A 34 -4.72 7.71 18.54
CA SER A 34 -4.08 7.76 19.85
C SER A 34 -3.42 9.14 20.04
N PRO A 35 -3.25 9.63 21.30
CA PRO A 35 -2.61 10.93 21.53
C PRO A 35 -1.23 11.07 20.90
N GLN A 36 -0.49 9.98 20.80
CA GLN A 36 0.84 9.95 20.17
C GLN A 36 0.77 10.03 18.66
N ASP A 37 -0.18 9.32 18.03
CA ASP A 37 -0.40 9.37 16.60
C ASP A 37 -1.02 10.70 16.18
N ALA A 38 -1.89 11.27 17.01
CA ALA A 38 -2.48 12.59 16.79
C ALA A 38 -1.41 13.71 16.76
N ALA A 39 -0.45 13.66 17.69
CA ALA A 39 0.68 14.59 17.67
C ALA A 39 1.50 14.46 16.38
N GLU A 40 1.86 13.22 15.99
CA GLU A 40 2.59 12.96 14.73
C GLU A 40 1.82 13.44 13.50
N ALA A 41 0.52 13.13 13.42
CA ALA A 41 -0.32 13.55 12.30
C ALA A 41 -0.42 15.07 12.20
N ALA A 42 -0.58 15.78 13.35
CA ALA A 42 -0.66 17.23 13.39
C ALA A 42 0.64 17.90 12.88
N ASP A 43 1.79 17.35 13.26
CA ASP A 43 3.10 17.85 12.85
C ASP A 43 3.45 17.50 11.40
N SER A 44 2.75 16.53 10.80
CA SER A 44 3.08 15.96 9.49
C SER A 44 1.98 16.14 8.44
N LEU A 45 1.06 17.11 8.59
CA LEU A 45 -0.04 17.32 7.63
C LEU A 45 0.45 17.60 6.20
N GLU A 46 1.52 18.40 6.07
CA GLU A 46 2.11 18.69 4.76
C GLU A 46 2.72 17.43 4.13
N GLU A 47 3.42 16.61 4.92
CA GLU A 47 3.99 15.35 4.47
C GLU A 47 2.89 14.36 4.05
N LEU A 48 1.80 14.24 4.83
CA LEU A 48 0.64 13.42 4.49
C LEU A 48 -0.01 13.85 3.17
N SER A 49 -0.05 15.15 2.91
CA SER A 49 -0.55 15.70 1.64
C SER A 49 0.29 15.23 0.44
N VAL A 50 1.61 15.14 0.59
CA VAL A 50 2.50 14.60 -0.46
C VAL A 50 2.15 13.16 -0.80
N TYR A 51 1.72 12.36 0.19
CA TYR A 51 1.30 10.98 -0.01
C TYR A 51 -0.18 10.83 -0.42
N GLY A 52 -0.85 11.93 -0.71
CA GLY A 52 -2.21 11.93 -1.23
C GLY A 52 -3.30 11.84 -0.17
N PHE A 53 -3.04 12.30 1.07
CA PHE A 53 -4.05 12.44 2.10
C PHE A 53 -4.43 13.92 2.26
N GLU A 54 -5.65 14.29 1.89
CA GLU A 54 -6.25 15.61 2.19
C GLU A 54 -6.91 15.56 3.57
N VAL A 55 -6.16 15.97 4.59
CA VAL A 55 -6.55 15.83 6.00
C VAL A 55 -6.44 17.16 6.71
N GLU A 56 -7.34 17.40 7.65
CA GLU A 56 -7.31 18.55 8.54
C GLU A 56 -7.59 18.15 9.99
N ALA A 57 -7.03 18.89 10.94
CA ALA A 57 -7.33 18.71 12.34
C ALA A 57 -8.80 19.09 12.62
N PHE A 58 -9.56 18.20 13.28
CA PHE A 58 -10.97 18.38 13.56
C PHE A 58 -11.29 18.43 15.07
N GLY A 59 -10.33 18.09 15.90
CA GLY A 59 -10.41 18.08 17.36
C GLY A 59 -9.04 17.86 17.97
N LYS A 60 -8.99 17.53 19.26
CA LYS A 60 -7.71 17.31 19.95
C LYS A 60 -6.95 16.11 19.36
N ASP A 61 -7.63 14.98 19.22
CA ASP A 61 -7.05 13.72 18.75
C ASP A 61 -7.82 13.19 17.52
N SER A 62 -8.62 14.05 16.85
CA SER A 62 -9.47 13.71 15.72
C SER A 62 -9.06 14.47 14.48
N PHE A 63 -9.12 13.81 13.35
CA PHE A 63 -8.78 14.34 12.03
C PHE A 63 -9.92 14.08 11.06
N ARG A 64 -10.17 15.04 10.18
CA ARG A 64 -11.14 14.90 9.08
C ARG A 64 -10.41 14.68 7.78
N ILE A 65 -10.71 13.57 7.13
CA ILE A 65 -10.17 13.18 5.84
C ILE A 65 -11.16 13.63 4.76
N ASN A 66 -10.76 14.58 3.93
CA ASN A 66 -11.55 15.12 2.85
C ASN A 66 -11.27 14.43 1.52
N GLY A 67 -10.07 13.89 1.34
CA GLY A 67 -9.65 13.19 0.14
C GLY A 67 -8.48 12.25 0.43
N VAL A 68 -8.35 11.24 -0.41
CA VAL A 68 -7.23 10.29 -0.35
C VAL A 68 -6.83 9.87 -1.77
N ILE A 69 -5.67 9.25 -1.89
CA ILE A 69 -5.23 8.64 -3.14
C ILE A 69 -6.33 7.72 -3.70
N SER A 70 -6.62 7.83 -4.99
CA SER A 70 -7.74 7.14 -5.66
C SER A 70 -7.77 5.64 -5.41
N THR A 71 -6.61 4.98 -5.43
CA THR A 71 -6.50 3.54 -5.16
C THR A 71 -6.94 3.14 -3.74
N LEU A 72 -6.76 4.02 -2.75
CA LEU A 72 -7.25 3.80 -1.39
C LEU A 72 -8.75 4.11 -1.27
N ALA A 73 -9.22 5.18 -1.93
CA ALA A 73 -10.64 5.53 -1.97
C ALA A 73 -11.50 4.40 -2.55
N GLU A 74 -11.03 3.75 -3.62
CA GLU A 74 -11.71 2.61 -4.25
C GLU A 74 -11.85 1.39 -3.33
N ARG A 75 -10.97 1.24 -2.33
CA ARG A 75 -10.99 0.13 -1.37
C ARG A 75 -11.92 0.35 -0.18
N GLY A 76 -12.29 1.60 0.10
CA GLY A 76 -13.23 1.96 1.14
C GLY A 76 -12.70 1.84 2.59
N ASP A 77 -11.42 1.53 2.79
CA ASP A 77 -10.78 1.46 4.12
C ASP A 77 -9.88 2.69 4.37
N VAL A 78 -10.48 3.86 4.19
CA VAL A 78 -9.78 5.16 4.28
C VAL A 78 -9.24 5.39 5.68
N ALA A 79 -10.08 5.19 6.71
CA ALA A 79 -9.70 5.35 8.11
C ALA A 79 -8.56 4.41 8.53
N GLY A 80 -8.63 3.15 8.12
CA GLY A 80 -7.59 2.16 8.39
C GLY A 80 -6.27 2.55 7.73
N GLY A 81 -6.30 2.90 6.44
CA GLY A 81 -5.13 3.35 5.69
C GLY A 81 -4.47 4.58 6.30
N PHE A 82 -5.26 5.57 6.72
CA PHE A 82 -4.75 6.77 7.39
C PHE A 82 -4.09 6.45 8.74
N ARG A 83 -4.76 5.67 9.62
CA ARG A 83 -4.19 5.27 10.92
C ARG A 83 -2.86 4.55 10.77
N GLU A 84 -2.79 3.60 9.84
CA GLU A 84 -1.56 2.84 9.61
C GLU A 84 -0.47 3.68 8.95
N ALA A 85 -0.80 4.62 8.06
CA ALA A 85 0.16 5.55 7.50
C ALA A 85 0.81 6.42 8.59
N VAL A 86 0.01 7.02 9.48
CA VAL A 86 0.50 7.79 10.62
C VAL A 86 1.36 6.91 11.55
N SER A 87 0.93 5.69 11.85
CA SER A 87 1.72 4.75 12.64
C SER A 87 3.04 4.39 11.97
N ALA A 88 3.07 4.25 10.64
CA ALA A 88 4.29 3.99 9.87
C ALA A 88 5.27 5.17 9.91
N MET A 89 4.78 6.42 10.00
CA MET A 89 5.62 7.60 10.18
C MET A 89 6.47 7.54 11.45
N ARG A 90 5.88 7.07 12.53
CA ARG A 90 6.53 6.92 13.85
C ARG A 90 7.35 5.64 13.96
N GLY A 91 6.96 4.61 13.22
CA GLY A 91 7.56 3.28 13.30
C GLY A 91 9.02 3.26 12.89
N THR A 92 9.69 2.17 13.23
CA THR A 92 11.02 1.82 12.72
C THR A 92 10.98 0.43 12.12
N ALA A 93 11.55 0.28 10.93
CA ALA A 93 11.75 -1.03 10.32
C ALA A 93 13.20 -1.10 9.81
N PRO A 94 13.97 -2.11 10.21
CA PRO A 94 15.35 -2.24 9.79
C PRO A 94 15.46 -2.25 8.26
N GLY A 95 16.30 -1.37 7.71
CA GLY A 95 16.55 -1.29 6.27
C GLY A 95 15.50 -0.56 5.43
N MET A 96 14.48 0.05 6.06
CA MET A 96 13.48 0.88 5.38
C MET A 96 13.53 2.33 5.86
N SER A 97 13.53 3.27 4.95
CA SER A 97 13.36 4.69 5.25
C SER A 97 11.94 4.98 5.76
N ARG A 98 11.71 6.18 6.33
CA ARG A 98 10.39 6.64 6.73
C ARG A 98 9.43 6.64 5.52
N GLU A 99 9.87 7.20 4.41
CA GLU A 99 9.13 7.25 3.15
C GLU A 99 8.73 5.87 2.66
N GLU A 100 9.67 4.93 2.57
CA GLU A 100 9.39 3.56 2.13
C GLU A 100 8.35 2.87 3.00
N ARG A 101 8.34 3.11 4.31
CA ARG A 101 7.33 2.55 5.22
C ARG A 101 5.93 3.10 4.94
N ILE A 102 5.83 4.41 4.72
CA ILE A 102 4.55 5.07 4.39
C ILE A 102 4.01 4.54 3.07
N LEU A 103 4.84 4.52 2.03
CA LEU A 103 4.47 4.02 0.70
C LEU A 103 4.10 2.53 0.71
N ALA A 104 4.83 1.71 1.48
CA ALA A 104 4.48 0.29 1.66
C ALA A 104 3.11 0.11 2.36
N THR A 105 2.80 0.97 3.32
CA THR A 105 1.50 0.95 4.01
C THR A 105 0.38 1.35 3.05
N ILE A 106 0.56 2.42 2.28
CA ILE A 106 -0.40 2.85 1.25
C ILE A 106 -0.61 1.74 0.23
N ALA A 107 0.46 1.13 -0.27
CA ALA A 107 0.38 0.02 -1.21
C ALA A 107 -0.38 -1.19 -0.64
N CYS A 108 -0.18 -1.51 0.64
CA CYS A 108 -0.89 -2.59 1.34
C CYS A 108 -2.40 -2.33 1.41
N HIS A 109 -2.81 -1.11 1.79
CA HIS A 109 -4.22 -0.75 1.89
C HIS A 109 -4.91 -0.58 0.52
N SER A 110 -4.16 -0.18 -0.50
CA SER A 110 -4.63 -0.05 -1.88
C SER A 110 -4.69 -1.38 -2.64
N ALA A 111 -4.02 -2.42 -2.14
CA ALA A 111 -3.93 -3.70 -2.85
C ALA A 111 -5.21 -4.55 -2.71
N VAL A 112 -5.43 -5.39 -3.72
CA VAL A 112 -6.46 -6.44 -3.68
C VAL A 112 -6.20 -7.39 -2.52
N LYS A 113 -7.23 -7.63 -1.71
CA LYS A 113 -7.17 -8.52 -0.53
C LYS A 113 -7.67 -9.92 -0.87
N LEU A 114 -7.30 -10.88 -0.04
CA LEU A 114 -7.81 -12.24 -0.17
C LEU A 114 -9.33 -12.25 0.04
N GLY A 115 -10.06 -12.81 -0.93
CA GLY A 115 -11.52 -12.85 -0.94
C GLY A 115 -12.19 -11.80 -1.81
N ASP A 116 -11.45 -10.81 -2.31
CA ASP A 116 -11.98 -9.85 -3.29
C ASP A 116 -12.33 -10.58 -4.60
N LYS A 117 -13.48 -10.22 -5.15
CA LYS A 117 -13.93 -10.77 -6.43
C LYS A 117 -13.31 -9.98 -7.56
N LEU A 118 -12.48 -10.64 -8.36
CA LEU A 118 -11.88 -10.07 -9.55
C LEU A 118 -12.49 -10.70 -10.81
N SER A 119 -12.73 -9.90 -11.82
CA SER A 119 -13.01 -10.40 -13.17
C SER A 119 -11.75 -11.00 -13.79
N HIS A 120 -11.92 -11.80 -14.82
CA HIS A 120 -10.79 -12.42 -15.55
C HIS A 120 -9.81 -11.38 -16.10
N LYS A 121 -10.33 -10.25 -16.59
CA LYS A 121 -9.51 -9.14 -17.11
C LYS A 121 -8.68 -8.47 -16.02
N GLU A 122 -9.26 -8.28 -14.83
CA GLU A 122 -8.54 -7.71 -13.68
C GLU A 122 -7.45 -8.65 -13.18
N MET A 123 -7.72 -9.96 -13.15
CA MET A 123 -6.70 -10.96 -12.79
C MET A 123 -5.54 -10.96 -13.79
N GLU A 124 -5.83 -10.90 -15.09
CA GLU A 124 -4.78 -10.82 -16.14
C GLU A 124 -3.96 -9.54 -16.04
N ALA A 125 -4.62 -8.40 -15.82
CA ALA A 125 -3.96 -7.11 -15.64
C ALA A 125 -3.01 -7.14 -14.44
N LEU A 126 -3.49 -7.64 -13.31
CA LEU A 126 -2.71 -7.78 -12.08
C LEU A 126 -1.48 -8.69 -12.28
N ILE A 127 -1.64 -9.82 -12.97
CA ILE A 127 -0.51 -10.72 -13.26
C ILE A 127 0.52 -10.03 -14.15
N LYS A 128 0.08 -9.32 -15.18
CA LYS A 128 0.98 -8.56 -16.07
C LYS A 128 1.76 -7.51 -15.31
N GLU A 129 1.07 -6.71 -14.52
CA GLU A 129 1.68 -5.67 -13.69
C GLU A 129 2.69 -6.26 -12.69
N TRP A 130 2.32 -7.35 -12.01
CA TRP A 130 3.23 -8.04 -11.11
C TRP A 130 4.48 -8.60 -11.80
N LEU A 131 4.34 -9.20 -12.99
CA LEU A 131 5.48 -9.76 -13.73
C LEU A 131 6.45 -8.68 -14.23
N THR A 132 5.99 -7.44 -14.41
CA THR A 132 6.83 -6.29 -14.78
C THR A 132 7.41 -5.56 -13.57
N SER A 133 7.01 -5.92 -12.34
CA SER A 133 7.52 -5.31 -11.13
C SER A 133 9.02 -5.57 -10.94
N ARG A 134 9.71 -4.65 -10.25
CA ARG A 134 11.16 -4.70 -10.04
C ARG A 134 11.62 -5.96 -9.28
N TYR A 135 10.79 -6.44 -8.36
CA TYR A 135 11.08 -7.61 -7.52
C TYR A 135 9.90 -8.59 -7.47
N PRO A 136 9.55 -9.25 -8.59
CA PRO A 136 8.34 -10.07 -8.66
C PRO A 136 8.37 -11.33 -7.79
N ALA A 137 9.54 -11.72 -7.28
CA ALA A 137 9.67 -12.91 -6.43
C ALA A 137 9.38 -12.65 -4.94
N THR A 138 9.40 -11.37 -4.50
CA THR A 138 9.27 -10.99 -3.09
C THR A 138 8.24 -9.91 -2.86
N CYS A 139 7.44 -10.03 -1.79
CA CYS A 139 6.55 -8.95 -1.36
C CYS A 139 7.34 -7.78 -0.75
N PRO A 140 6.73 -6.60 -0.50
CA PRO A 140 7.37 -5.48 0.16
C PRO A 140 8.02 -5.82 1.51
N HIS A 141 7.49 -6.82 2.21
CA HIS A 141 8.01 -7.30 3.50
C HIS A 141 9.11 -8.39 3.36
N GLY A 142 9.64 -8.62 2.15
CA GLY A 142 10.71 -9.59 1.89
C GLY A 142 10.29 -11.07 1.87
N ARG A 143 8.98 -11.37 1.94
CA ARG A 143 8.49 -12.76 1.90
C ARG A 143 8.41 -13.24 0.46
N SER A 144 8.80 -14.51 0.23
CA SER A 144 8.67 -15.14 -1.10
C SER A 144 7.20 -15.24 -1.52
N MET A 145 6.88 -14.80 -2.74
CA MET A 145 5.52 -14.81 -3.31
C MET A 145 5.33 -15.92 -4.33
N CYS A 146 6.41 -16.48 -4.86
CA CYS A 146 6.38 -17.56 -5.83
C CYS A 146 7.44 -18.61 -5.52
N TYR A 147 7.21 -19.81 -5.99
CA TYR A 147 8.15 -20.90 -5.94
C TYR A 147 8.35 -21.46 -7.35
N ARG A 148 9.59 -21.54 -7.81
CA ARG A 148 9.94 -22.10 -9.11
C ARG A 148 10.17 -23.60 -8.99
N LEU A 149 9.35 -24.38 -9.68
CA LEU A 149 9.53 -25.82 -9.84
C LEU A 149 10.11 -26.08 -11.23
N GLU A 150 11.27 -26.70 -11.30
CA GLU A 150 11.82 -27.18 -12.57
C GLU A 150 11.29 -28.60 -12.88
N HIS A 151 11.23 -28.94 -14.18
CA HIS A 151 10.77 -30.27 -14.59
C HIS A 151 11.53 -31.42 -13.93
N LYS A 152 12.84 -31.24 -13.70
CA LYS A 152 13.68 -32.20 -12.98
C LYS A 152 13.24 -32.41 -11.52
N ASP A 153 12.76 -31.35 -10.85
CA ASP A 153 12.29 -31.46 -9.47
C ASP A 153 10.97 -32.21 -9.37
N ILE A 154 10.10 -32.00 -10.37
CA ILE A 154 8.85 -32.74 -10.50
C ILE A 154 9.14 -34.21 -10.81
N ALA A 155 10.02 -34.49 -11.79
CA ALA A 155 10.41 -35.85 -12.16
C ALA A 155 10.98 -36.62 -10.96
N ARG A 156 11.90 -35.98 -10.20
CA ARG A 156 12.49 -36.57 -9.00
C ARG A 156 11.44 -36.88 -7.91
N LYS A 157 10.45 -35.98 -7.71
CA LYS A 157 9.37 -36.21 -6.74
C LYS A 157 8.38 -37.30 -7.15
N LEU A 158 8.33 -37.60 -8.45
CA LEU A 158 7.46 -38.64 -9.01
C LEU A 158 8.23 -39.92 -9.36
N ASP A 159 9.49 -40.07 -8.87
CA ASP A 159 10.41 -41.20 -9.16
C ASP A 159 10.53 -41.50 -10.68
N ARG A 160 10.42 -40.45 -11.52
CA ARG A 160 10.64 -40.54 -12.95
C ARG A 160 12.05 -40.04 -13.28
N HIS A 161 12.89 -40.95 -13.74
CA HIS A 161 14.28 -40.69 -14.18
C HIS A 161 14.35 -40.43 -15.68
#